data_9778413d693a00a4e04d381a06cbfeab
#
_entry.id   9778413d693a00a4e04d381a06cbfeab
#
_cell.length_a   1.000
_cell.length_b   1.000
_cell.length_c   1.000
_cell.angle_alpha   90.00
_cell.angle_beta   90.00
_cell.angle_gamma   90.00
#
_symmetry.space_group_name_H-M   'P 1'
#
loop_
_entity.id
_entity.type
_entity.pdbx_description
1 polymer ?
#
loop_
_entity_poly.entity_id
_entity_poly.type
_entity_poly.pdbx_seq_one_letter_code
_entity_poly.pdbx_strand_id
1 'polypeptide(L)'
;MTVEAPLPVKVSPASSPSAAEVPVRTEVQALYDQYVVGTVNRGLTIVRGKGRYVWDDAGRKYLDMGAGVAVSSLGHAHPAIRETLARQADVLIHSSNLYYNEWQGRLAQRIVEQTGPGKVFFCNSGAEANEALIKLGRKFGHTTGRYEIITAQNSFHGRTMATLSATGQEKIKHGFEPLVPGFVHVPFNDLAAVEAAITPKTVAVQIEGIQGEGGVYSATPEYLLGLRALTQKHNLLLLWDGVQDGFFRTGRWQSYERILEHTPGGGDFRPDAIAMAKSLGAGYPIGAVWIREPYANVFTPGSHGTTYGGSPLACAVALTVMDVVASEKLEENIRLRGEEIKRGLEALVGTRGIEAVRGCGGLIGLVVAGETSLVVSKLAQAGLIVIPAAHNTVRLLPPLNVTAEEVAEALRIIEQAL
;
A
#
# COMPACT_ATOMS: atom_id res chain seq x y z
N MET A 1 -50.52 9.18 32.92
CA MET A 1 -49.68 8.01 32.64
C MET A 1 -48.23 8.46 32.78
N THR A 2 -47.64 8.19 33.92
CA THR A 2 -46.26 8.53 34.24
C THR A 2 -45.36 7.45 33.61
N VAL A 3 -44.51 7.84 32.67
CA VAL A 3 -43.50 6.96 32.06
C VAL A 3 -42.36 6.84 33.07
N GLU A 4 -42.18 5.67 33.67
CA GLU A 4 -40.99 5.37 34.48
C GLU A 4 -39.74 5.38 33.64
N ALA A 5 -38.71 6.10 34.12
CA ALA A 5 -37.38 6.12 33.51
C ALA A 5 -36.70 4.75 33.67
N PRO A 6 -35.98 4.24 32.66
CA PRO A 6 -35.29 2.96 32.81
C PRO A 6 -34.16 3.06 33.83
N LEU A 7 -34.05 2.05 34.67
CA LEU A 7 -33.04 1.89 35.69
C LEU A 7 -31.63 1.83 35.07
N PRO A 8 -30.59 2.43 35.68
CA PRO A 8 -29.23 2.39 35.16
C PRO A 8 -28.73 0.93 35.17
N VAL A 9 -28.29 0.47 34.01
CA VAL A 9 -27.59 -0.80 33.87
C VAL A 9 -26.26 -0.69 34.61
N LYS A 10 -26.13 -1.44 35.71
CA LYS A 10 -24.84 -1.59 36.40
C LYS A 10 -23.89 -2.35 35.45
N VAL A 11 -23.00 -1.62 34.78
CA VAL A 11 -21.86 -2.21 34.11
C VAL A 11 -20.90 -2.62 35.22
N SER A 12 -20.78 -3.90 35.50
CA SER A 12 -19.69 -4.43 36.34
C SER A 12 -18.35 -4.05 35.68
N PRO A 13 -17.34 -3.63 36.49
CA PRO A 13 -16.02 -3.39 35.93
C PRO A 13 -15.57 -4.67 35.22
N ALA A 14 -15.25 -4.55 33.93
CA ALA A 14 -14.70 -5.64 33.16
C ALA A 14 -13.47 -6.16 33.92
N SER A 15 -13.55 -7.41 34.39
CA SER A 15 -12.37 -8.14 34.84
C SER A 15 -11.34 -8.02 33.75
N SER A 16 -10.11 -7.63 34.10
CA SER A 16 -8.95 -7.68 33.20
C SER A 16 -9.04 -9.01 32.46
N PRO A 17 -8.93 -9.03 31.10
CA PRO A 17 -8.95 -10.30 30.40
C PRO A 17 -7.84 -11.15 31.02
N SER A 18 -8.20 -12.24 31.66
CA SER A 18 -7.28 -13.31 32.00
C SER A 18 -6.55 -13.58 30.70
N ALA A 19 -5.23 -13.78 30.76
CA ALA A 19 -4.45 -14.15 29.59
C ALA A 19 -5.23 -15.29 28.89
N ALA A 20 -5.94 -14.93 27.82
CA ALA A 20 -6.72 -15.91 27.07
C ALA A 20 -5.70 -16.95 26.66
N GLU A 21 -5.93 -18.21 27.00
CA GLU A 21 -5.09 -19.31 26.60
C GLU A 21 -4.88 -19.19 25.10
N VAL A 22 -3.63 -18.95 24.67
CA VAL A 22 -3.28 -18.88 23.25
C VAL A 22 -3.61 -20.23 22.65
N PRO A 23 -4.49 -20.33 21.63
CA PRO A 23 -4.87 -21.60 21.05
C PRO A 23 -3.64 -22.42 20.64
N VAL A 24 -3.65 -23.70 20.85
CA VAL A 24 -2.58 -24.58 20.38
C VAL A 24 -2.47 -24.42 18.86
N ARG A 25 -1.26 -24.34 18.29
CA ARG A 25 -1.01 -24.15 16.85
C ARG A 25 -1.90 -24.99 15.94
N THR A 26 -2.07 -26.28 16.31
CA THR A 26 -2.93 -27.22 15.60
C THR A 26 -4.40 -26.82 15.59
N GLU A 27 -4.91 -26.22 16.65
CA GLU A 27 -6.30 -25.75 16.77
C GLU A 27 -6.53 -24.53 15.85
N VAL A 28 -5.65 -23.52 15.87
CA VAL A 28 -5.77 -22.37 14.99
C VAL A 28 -5.72 -22.77 13.52
N GLN A 29 -4.80 -23.67 13.13
CA GLN A 29 -4.70 -24.16 11.77
C GLN A 29 -5.95 -24.97 11.36
N ALA A 30 -6.47 -25.80 12.24
CA ALA A 30 -7.71 -26.56 11.98
C ALA A 30 -8.92 -25.64 11.76
N LEU A 31 -9.05 -24.54 12.54
CA LEU A 31 -10.09 -23.54 12.33
C LEU A 31 -9.95 -22.84 10.96
N TYR A 32 -8.72 -22.53 10.54
CA TYR A 32 -8.49 -21.96 9.21
C TYR A 32 -8.82 -22.92 8.09
N ASP A 33 -8.41 -24.18 8.19
CA ASP A 33 -8.69 -25.21 7.19
C ASP A 33 -10.19 -25.49 7.05
N GLN A 34 -10.92 -25.40 8.15
CA GLN A 34 -12.35 -25.68 8.17
C GLN A 34 -13.21 -24.48 7.77
N TYR A 35 -12.84 -23.24 8.14
CA TYR A 35 -13.74 -22.09 8.06
C TYR A 35 -13.22 -20.93 7.22
N VAL A 36 -11.95 -20.89 6.84
CA VAL A 36 -11.38 -19.76 6.08
C VAL A 36 -10.99 -20.23 4.68
N VAL A 37 -11.51 -19.53 3.66
CA VAL A 37 -11.16 -19.84 2.26
C VAL A 37 -9.65 -19.77 2.04
N GLY A 38 -9.07 -20.82 1.48
CA GLY A 38 -7.63 -21.00 1.27
C GLY A 38 -7.10 -20.22 0.06
N THR A 39 -7.12 -18.89 0.09
CA THR A 39 -6.64 -18.03 -1.00
C THR A 39 -5.12 -17.78 -1.00
N VAL A 40 -4.44 -18.11 0.10
CA VAL A 40 -2.98 -17.96 0.27
C VAL A 40 -2.40 -19.10 1.09
N ASN A 41 -1.17 -19.48 0.81
CA ASN A 41 -0.40 -20.43 1.63
C ASN A 41 0.10 -19.70 2.89
N ARG A 42 -0.12 -20.29 4.07
CA ARG A 42 0.24 -19.70 5.37
C ARG A 42 1.33 -20.57 6.02
N GLY A 43 2.41 -19.93 6.50
CA GLY A 43 3.53 -20.64 7.13
C GLY A 43 3.63 -20.46 8.65
N LEU A 44 3.18 -19.30 9.16
CA LEU A 44 3.30 -18.92 10.56
C LEU A 44 1.95 -18.55 11.17
N THR A 45 1.76 -18.89 12.44
CA THR A 45 0.62 -18.43 13.25
C THR A 45 1.10 -17.26 14.12
N ILE A 46 0.91 -16.03 13.67
CA ILE A 46 1.32 -14.83 14.42
C ILE A 46 0.24 -14.47 15.44
N VAL A 47 0.64 -14.37 16.71
CA VAL A 47 -0.29 -14.12 17.83
C VAL A 47 -0.05 -12.77 18.53
N ARG A 48 1.12 -12.15 18.32
CA ARG A 48 1.47 -10.87 18.95
C ARG A 48 2.42 -10.08 18.07
N GLY A 49 2.28 -8.73 18.12
CA GLY A 49 3.23 -7.79 17.54
C GLY A 49 3.55 -6.65 18.49
N LYS A 50 4.80 -6.16 18.48
CA LYS A 50 5.24 -4.96 19.19
C LYS A 50 6.45 -4.33 18.50
N GLY A 51 6.35 -3.07 18.13
CA GLY A 51 7.41 -2.39 17.38
C GLY A 51 7.62 -3.09 16.02
N ARG A 52 8.84 -3.48 15.70
CA ARG A 52 9.19 -4.15 14.45
C ARG A 52 9.26 -5.68 14.59
N TYR A 53 8.74 -6.21 15.69
CA TYR A 53 8.78 -7.65 15.96
C TYR A 53 7.39 -8.25 16.09
N VAL A 54 7.28 -9.50 15.66
CA VAL A 54 6.10 -10.34 15.89
C VAL A 54 6.50 -11.65 16.56
N TRP A 55 5.52 -12.33 17.16
CA TRP A 55 5.73 -13.63 17.81
C TRP A 55 4.70 -14.62 17.30
N ASP A 56 5.15 -15.84 17.07
CA ASP A 56 4.26 -16.94 16.73
C ASP A 56 3.64 -17.60 18.00
N ASP A 57 2.79 -18.58 17.77
CA ASP A 57 2.10 -19.35 18.81
C ASP A 57 3.03 -20.25 19.64
N ALA A 58 4.26 -20.51 19.17
CA ALA A 58 5.31 -21.18 19.93
C ALA A 58 6.17 -20.18 20.76
N GLY A 59 5.83 -18.89 20.72
CA GLY A 59 6.58 -17.84 21.42
C GLY A 59 7.87 -17.40 20.73
N ARG A 60 8.14 -17.87 19.52
CA ARG A 60 9.32 -17.48 18.76
C ARG A 60 9.16 -16.07 18.22
N LYS A 61 10.21 -15.26 18.37
CA LYS A 61 10.30 -13.88 17.94
C LYS A 61 10.85 -13.78 16.52
N TYR A 62 10.26 -12.88 15.72
CA TYR A 62 10.69 -12.57 14.36
C TYR A 62 10.83 -11.06 14.19
N LEU A 63 11.89 -10.63 13.52
CA LEU A 63 12.00 -9.27 13.00
C LEU A 63 11.16 -9.17 11.72
N ASP A 64 10.16 -8.29 11.71
CA ASP A 64 9.22 -8.15 10.59
C ASP A 64 9.69 -7.06 9.61
N MET A 65 10.41 -7.51 8.57
CA MET A 65 10.79 -6.69 7.40
C MET A 65 9.79 -6.80 6.24
N GLY A 66 8.61 -7.37 6.50
CA GLY A 66 7.49 -7.43 5.53
C GLY A 66 6.38 -6.44 5.82
N ALA A 67 6.24 -6.05 7.10
CA ALA A 67 5.25 -5.09 7.62
C ALA A 67 3.84 -5.30 7.05
N GLY A 68 3.38 -6.56 6.91
CA GLY A 68 2.07 -6.86 6.32
C GLY A 68 1.93 -6.40 4.87
N VAL A 69 2.96 -6.56 4.05
CA VAL A 69 3.07 -6.06 2.67
C VAL A 69 3.05 -4.53 2.62
N ALA A 70 3.96 -3.89 3.36
CA ALA A 70 4.11 -2.43 3.50
C ALA A 70 2.90 -1.72 4.14
N VAL A 71 2.13 -2.41 4.97
CA VAL A 71 0.94 -1.85 5.65
C VAL A 71 1.29 -1.27 7.01
N SER A 72 1.96 -2.04 7.89
CA SER A 72 2.29 -1.66 9.25
C SER A 72 3.46 -0.66 9.29
N SER A 73 3.25 0.53 8.71
CA SER A 73 4.29 1.55 8.49
C SER A 73 4.91 2.10 9.79
N LEU A 74 4.20 2.05 10.90
CA LEU A 74 4.69 2.44 12.23
C LEU A 74 5.07 1.22 13.10
N GLY A 75 5.15 0.02 12.50
CA GLY A 75 5.29 -1.23 13.23
C GLY A 75 4.01 -1.64 13.95
N HIS A 76 4.14 -2.62 14.83
CA HIS A 76 3.02 -3.24 15.53
C HIS A 76 2.73 -2.55 16.87
N ALA A 77 1.45 -2.44 17.23
CA ALA A 77 0.96 -1.89 18.49
C ALA A 77 1.54 -0.51 18.84
N HIS A 78 1.65 0.39 17.84
CA HIS A 78 2.18 1.75 18.06
C HIS A 78 1.30 2.51 19.06
N PRO A 79 1.89 3.14 20.12
CA PRO A 79 1.12 3.78 21.18
C PRO A 79 0.13 4.83 20.69
N ALA A 80 0.55 5.73 19.80
CA ALA A 80 -0.31 6.80 19.26
C ALA A 80 -1.53 6.24 18.50
N ILE A 81 -1.35 5.14 17.73
CA ILE A 81 -2.47 4.47 17.04
C ILE A 81 -3.44 3.87 18.04
N ARG A 82 -2.94 3.15 19.06
CA ARG A 82 -3.77 2.56 20.11
C ARG A 82 -4.59 3.62 20.86
N GLU A 83 -3.97 4.73 21.23
CA GLU A 83 -4.62 5.84 21.92
C GLU A 83 -5.68 6.52 21.06
N THR A 84 -5.40 6.73 19.77
CA THR A 84 -6.38 7.30 18.83
C THR A 84 -7.56 6.37 18.62
N LEU A 85 -7.32 5.05 18.46
CA LEU A 85 -8.38 4.06 18.34
C LEU A 85 -9.30 4.07 19.57
N ALA A 86 -8.73 4.02 20.78
CA ALA A 86 -9.50 4.04 22.01
C ALA A 86 -10.33 5.33 22.14
N ARG A 87 -9.67 6.50 22.05
CA ARG A 87 -10.33 7.79 22.18
C ARG A 87 -11.42 8.02 21.13
N GLN A 88 -11.15 7.71 19.85
CA GLN A 88 -12.13 7.95 18.79
C GLN A 88 -13.27 6.93 18.79
N ALA A 89 -13.03 5.71 19.27
CA ALA A 89 -14.08 4.71 19.46
C ALA A 89 -15.11 5.13 20.52
N ASP A 90 -14.67 5.84 21.56
CA ASP A 90 -15.55 6.39 22.61
C ASP A 90 -16.41 7.57 22.10
N VAL A 91 -16.06 8.17 20.97
CA VAL A 91 -16.78 9.35 20.44
C VAL A 91 -17.68 8.98 19.27
N LEU A 92 -17.09 8.46 18.18
CA LEU A 92 -17.84 8.15 16.96
C LEU A 92 -16.99 7.29 16.02
N ILE A 93 -17.44 6.07 15.77
CA ILE A 93 -16.75 5.13 14.86
C ILE A 93 -17.15 5.41 13.40
N HIS A 94 -18.46 5.56 13.14
CA HIS A 94 -19.02 5.68 11.80
C HIS A 94 -20.20 6.65 11.79
N SER A 95 -20.33 7.46 10.72
CA SER A 95 -21.45 8.40 10.52
C SER A 95 -22.07 8.34 9.13
N SER A 96 -21.62 7.44 8.26
CA SER A 96 -21.85 7.45 6.81
C SER A 96 -21.32 8.71 6.08
N ASN A 97 -21.38 8.71 4.74
CA ASN A 97 -21.02 9.88 3.92
C ASN A 97 -22.23 10.81 3.65
N LEU A 98 -23.35 10.61 4.35
CA LEU A 98 -24.50 11.49 4.29
C LEU A 98 -24.37 12.72 5.20
N TYR A 99 -23.44 12.67 6.15
CA TYR A 99 -23.20 13.74 7.13
C TYR A 99 -21.73 14.18 7.11
N TYR A 100 -21.50 15.44 7.44
CA TYR A 100 -20.14 15.92 7.65
C TYR A 100 -19.55 15.31 8.92
N ASN A 101 -18.25 14.97 8.87
CA ASN A 101 -17.48 14.63 10.05
C ASN A 101 -16.16 15.42 10.05
N GLU A 102 -15.68 15.72 11.25
CA GLU A 102 -14.49 16.56 11.44
C GLU A 102 -13.23 15.98 10.80
N TRP A 103 -13.03 14.67 10.95
CA TRP A 103 -11.77 14.00 10.60
C TRP A 103 -11.56 13.86 9.10
N GLN A 104 -12.64 13.61 8.37
CA GLN A 104 -12.56 13.46 6.91
C GLN A 104 -12.06 14.73 6.22
N GLY A 105 -12.59 15.88 6.62
CA GLY A 105 -12.14 17.18 6.08
C GLY A 105 -10.69 17.49 6.43
N ARG A 106 -10.28 17.23 7.69
CA ARG A 106 -8.89 17.44 8.16
C ARG A 106 -7.89 16.53 7.43
N LEU A 107 -8.23 15.27 7.24
CA LEU A 107 -7.37 14.35 6.50
C LEU A 107 -7.26 14.74 5.03
N ALA A 108 -8.37 15.13 4.40
CA ALA A 108 -8.36 15.63 3.02
C ALA A 108 -7.46 16.87 2.88
N GLN A 109 -7.54 17.81 3.81
CA GLN A 109 -6.68 19.00 3.85
C GLN A 109 -5.20 18.60 3.91
N ARG A 110 -4.82 17.72 4.84
CA ARG A 110 -3.42 17.25 4.98
C ARG A 110 -2.90 16.56 3.72
N ILE A 111 -3.72 15.75 3.05
CA ILE A 111 -3.34 15.11 1.79
C ILE A 111 -3.15 16.16 0.69
N VAL A 112 -4.04 17.15 0.60
CA VAL A 112 -3.94 18.24 -0.39
C VAL A 112 -2.71 19.11 -0.13
N GLU A 113 -2.40 19.45 1.12
CA GLU A 113 -1.19 20.20 1.50
C GLU A 113 0.09 19.48 1.08
N GLN A 114 0.13 18.12 1.14
CA GLN A 114 1.26 17.34 0.71
C GLN A 114 1.35 17.17 -0.81
N THR A 115 0.20 17.08 -1.49
CA THR A 115 0.16 16.66 -2.90
C THR A 115 0.01 17.84 -3.87
N GLY A 116 -0.74 18.87 -3.46
CA GLY A 116 -1.10 20.04 -4.26
C GLY A 116 -2.61 20.22 -4.42
N PRO A 117 -3.05 21.29 -5.13
CA PRO A 117 -4.46 21.63 -5.29
C PRO A 117 -5.29 20.49 -5.89
N GLY A 118 -6.37 20.11 -5.20
CA GLY A 118 -7.23 18.99 -5.57
C GLY A 118 -8.28 18.68 -4.51
N LYS A 119 -8.95 17.54 -4.69
CA LYS A 119 -9.91 17.00 -3.70
C LYS A 119 -9.62 15.53 -3.44
N VAL A 120 -10.11 15.02 -2.32
CA VAL A 120 -9.88 13.64 -1.89
C VAL A 120 -11.20 12.88 -1.79
N PHE A 121 -11.25 11.71 -2.38
CA PHE A 121 -12.26 10.68 -2.15
C PHE A 121 -11.67 9.62 -1.23
N PHE A 122 -12.41 9.17 -0.20
CA PHE A 122 -11.99 8.12 0.72
C PHE A 122 -12.71 6.81 0.46
N CYS A 123 -11.99 5.70 0.67
CA CYS A 123 -12.49 4.33 0.59
C CYS A 123 -11.80 3.47 1.67
N ASN A 124 -11.80 2.13 1.55
CA ASN A 124 -11.33 1.24 2.62
C ASN A 124 -10.09 0.41 2.25
N SER A 125 -9.72 0.39 0.98
CA SER A 125 -8.64 -0.45 0.47
C SER A 125 -7.96 0.15 -0.76
N GLY A 126 -6.77 -0.39 -1.11
CA GLY A 126 -6.09 -0.03 -2.35
C GLY A 126 -6.86 -0.45 -3.61
N ALA A 127 -7.58 -1.59 -3.55
CA ALA A 127 -8.41 -2.02 -4.67
C ALA A 127 -9.55 -1.03 -4.93
N GLU A 128 -10.27 -0.58 -3.89
CA GLU A 128 -11.31 0.45 -4.04
C GLU A 128 -10.73 1.79 -4.53
N ALA A 129 -9.53 2.17 -4.08
CA ALA A 129 -8.86 3.38 -4.56
C ALA A 129 -8.53 3.28 -6.05
N ASN A 130 -8.01 2.13 -6.52
CA ASN A 130 -7.75 1.90 -7.94
C ASN A 130 -9.04 1.76 -8.77
N GLU A 131 -10.12 1.18 -8.24
CA GLU A 131 -11.45 1.22 -8.88
C GLU A 131 -11.92 2.67 -9.09
N ALA A 132 -11.67 3.56 -8.10
CA ALA A 132 -12.00 4.97 -8.24
C ALA A 132 -11.15 5.67 -9.33
N LEU A 133 -9.85 5.35 -9.46
CA LEU A 133 -9.02 5.83 -10.57
C LEU A 133 -9.56 5.39 -11.93
N ILE A 134 -9.89 4.10 -12.08
CA ILE A 134 -10.48 3.53 -13.30
C ILE A 134 -11.80 4.21 -13.64
N LYS A 135 -12.67 4.39 -12.65
CA LYS A 135 -13.96 5.08 -12.83
C LYS A 135 -13.78 6.56 -13.16
N LEU A 136 -12.79 7.24 -12.58
CA LEU A 136 -12.44 8.63 -12.90
C LEU A 136 -12.08 8.73 -14.38
N GLY A 137 -11.17 7.88 -14.87
CA GLY A 137 -10.77 7.86 -16.27
C GLY A 137 -11.97 7.64 -17.21
N ARG A 138 -12.78 6.63 -16.95
CA ARG A 138 -13.96 6.33 -17.76
C ARG A 138 -15.00 7.44 -17.74
N LYS A 139 -15.24 8.07 -16.60
CA LYS A 139 -16.17 9.20 -16.48
C LYS A 139 -15.64 10.44 -17.20
N PHE A 140 -14.34 10.73 -17.10
CA PHE A 140 -13.69 11.82 -17.84
C PHE A 140 -13.82 11.64 -19.36
N GLY A 141 -13.65 10.41 -19.86
CA GLY A 141 -13.77 10.11 -21.28
C GLY A 141 -15.19 9.92 -21.82
N HIS A 142 -16.21 9.88 -20.93
CA HIS A 142 -17.58 9.45 -21.29
C HIS A 142 -18.19 10.23 -22.48
N THR A 143 -18.10 11.55 -22.47
CA THR A 143 -18.69 12.41 -23.52
C THR A 143 -18.00 12.26 -24.88
N THR A 144 -16.76 11.73 -24.89
CA THR A 144 -15.97 11.51 -26.10
C THR A 144 -15.90 10.04 -26.50
N GLY A 145 -16.59 9.14 -25.78
CA GLY A 145 -16.57 7.69 -26.03
C GLY A 145 -15.24 7.01 -25.66
N ARG A 146 -14.35 7.70 -24.92
CA ARG A 146 -13.05 7.15 -24.50
C ARG A 146 -13.18 6.41 -23.18
N TYR A 147 -12.58 5.22 -23.11
CA TYR A 147 -12.66 4.37 -21.91
C TYR A 147 -11.47 3.43 -21.72
N GLU A 148 -10.58 3.34 -22.73
CA GLU A 148 -9.42 2.45 -22.66
C GLU A 148 -8.33 3.06 -21.74
N ILE A 149 -7.76 2.21 -20.88
CA ILE A 149 -6.70 2.58 -19.94
C ILE A 149 -5.48 1.72 -20.27
N ILE A 150 -4.35 2.37 -20.50
CA ILE A 150 -3.07 1.70 -20.68
C ILE A 150 -2.48 1.44 -19.29
N THR A 151 -2.04 0.20 -19.04
CA THR A 151 -1.35 -0.22 -17.82
C THR A 151 -0.05 -0.94 -18.17
N ALA A 152 0.80 -1.21 -17.17
CA ALA A 152 2.05 -1.89 -17.43
C ALA A 152 1.96 -3.41 -17.18
N GLN A 153 2.71 -4.20 -17.95
CA GLN A 153 2.98 -5.60 -17.65
C GLN A 153 3.64 -5.73 -16.28
N ASN A 154 3.37 -6.83 -15.58
CA ASN A 154 3.82 -7.12 -14.21
C ASN A 154 3.28 -6.15 -13.13
N SER A 155 2.40 -5.20 -13.46
CA SER A 155 1.75 -4.32 -12.49
C SER A 155 0.79 -5.10 -11.57
N PHE A 156 0.46 -4.47 -10.43
CA PHE A 156 -0.57 -4.98 -9.51
C PHE A 156 -1.45 -3.83 -9.00
N HIS A 157 -2.72 -3.83 -9.40
CA HIS A 157 -3.67 -2.76 -9.05
C HIS A 157 -4.82 -3.21 -8.14
N GLY A 158 -4.94 -4.51 -7.84
CA GLY A 158 -5.94 -5.05 -6.93
C GLY A 158 -6.54 -6.39 -7.37
N ARG A 159 -7.58 -6.82 -6.64
CA ARG A 159 -8.26 -8.12 -6.82
C ARG A 159 -9.75 -8.00 -7.11
N THR A 160 -10.32 -6.80 -7.23
CA THR A 160 -11.68 -6.60 -7.73
C THR A 160 -11.69 -6.71 -9.25
N MET A 161 -12.83 -6.94 -9.89
CA MET A 161 -12.87 -7.28 -11.31
C MET A 161 -12.20 -6.25 -12.21
N ALA A 162 -12.40 -4.94 -12.02
CA ALA A 162 -11.74 -3.95 -12.85
C ALA A 162 -10.24 -3.79 -12.50
N THR A 163 -9.87 -3.79 -11.23
CA THR A 163 -8.45 -3.72 -10.84
C THR A 163 -7.68 -4.99 -11.20
N LEU A 164 -8.33 -6.16 -11.17
CA LEU A 164 -7.78 -7.42 -11.68
C LEU A 164 -7.52 -7.33 -13.18
N SER A 165 -8.48 -6.77 -13.92
CA SER A 165 -8.35 -6.57 -15.38
C SER A 165 -7.23 -5.57 -15.72
N ALA A 166 -7.05 -4.52 -14.90
CA ALA A 166 -5.97 -3.55 -15.03
C ALA A 166 -4.58 -4.11 -14.67
N THR A 167 -4.53 -5.11 -13.78
CA THR A 167 -3.29 -5.76 -13.34
C THR A 167 -2.59 -6.50 -14.49
N GLY A 168 -1.30 -6.27 -14.70
CA GLY A 168 -0.51 -6.84 -15.79
C GLY A 168 0.08 -8.23 -15.50
N GLN A 169 -0.61 -9.09 -14.73
CA GLN A 169 -0.16 -10.42 -14.34
C GLN A 169 -1.19 -11.47 -14.73
N GLU A 170 -0.96 -12.20 -15.83
CA GLU A 170 -1.93 -13.15 -16.39
C GLU A 170 -2.27 -14.30 -15.42
N LYS A 171 -1.27 -14.77 -14.64
CA LYS A 171 -1.47 -15.88 -13.71
C LYS A 171 -2.64 -15.68 -12.74
N ILE A 172 -2.90 -14.45 -12.30
CA ILE A 172 -3.94 -14.16 -11.31
C ILE A 172 -5.31 -13.85 -11.91
N LYS A 173 -5.37 -13.74 -13.24
CA LYS A 173 -6.62 -13.50 -14.00
C LYS A 173 -7.32 -14.79 -14.38
N HIS A 174 -6.56 -15.88 -14.52
CA HIS A 174 -7.07 -17.17 -14.95
C HIS A 174 -8.23 -17.67 -14.10
N GLY A 175 -9.36 -18.02 -14.76
CA GLY A 175 -10.58 -18.49 -14.12
C GLY A 175 -11.58 -17.37 -13.73
N PHE A 176 -11.26 -16.09 -14.01
CA PHE A 176 -12.15 -14.95 -13.76
C PHE A 176 -12.66 -14.29 -15.04
N GLU A 177 -12.47 -14.93 -16.20
CA GLU A 177 -12.97 -14.44 -17.49
C GLU A 177 -14.50 -14.58 -17.58
N PRO A 178 -15.21 -13.67 -18.30
CA PRO A 178 -14.64 -12.55 -19.07
C PRO A 178 -14.21 -11.36 -18.18
N LEU A 179 -13.02 -10.85 -18.45
CA LEU A 179 -12.49 -9.68 -17.74
C LEU A 179 -13.21 -8.39 -18.16
N VAL A 180 -13.10 -7.34 -17.35
CA VAL A 180 -13.63 -6.01 -17.70
C VAL A 180 -12.86 -5.46 -18.91
N PRO A 181 -13.51 -5.12 -20.03
CA PRO A 181 -12.84 -4.66 -21.24
C PRO A 181 -12.24 -3.25 -21.09
N GLY A 182 -11.28 -2.92 -21.98
CA GLY A 182 -10.70 -1.59 -22.10
C GLY A 182 -9.39 -1.41 -21.33
N PHE A 183 -8.66 -2.47 -21.06
CA PHE A 183 -7.28 -2.40 -20.53
C PHE A 183 -6.29 -2.90 -21.58
N VAL A 184 -5.21 -2.12 -21.77
CA VAL A 184 -4.11 -2.44 -22.68
C VAL A 184 -2.82 -2.50 -21.87
N HIS A 185 -2.13 -3.63 -21.90
CA HIS A 185 -0.90 -3.86 -21.11
C HIS A 185 0.33 -3.69 -22.00
N VAL A 186 1.23 -2.80 -21.62
CA VAL A 186 2.48 -2.51 -22.33
C VAL A 186 3.71 -2.82 -21.45
N PRO A 187 4.90 -3.05 -22.02
CA PRO A 187 6.12 -3.20 -21.21
C PRO A 187 6.35 -1.97 -20.32
N PHE A 188 6.76 -2.21 -19.06
CA PHE A 188 7.14 -1.14 -18.14
C PHE A 188 8.46 -0.50 -18.57
N ASN A 189 8.58 0.83 -18.41
CA ASN A 189 9.73 1.62 -18.89
C ASN A 189 9.89 1.68 -20.41
N ASP A 190 8.86 1.34 -21.19
CA ASP A 190 8.86 1.45 -22.64
C ASP A 190 7.88 2.54 -23.11
N LEU A 191 8.36 3.78 -23.25
CA LEU A 191 7.57 4.93 -23.68
C LEU A 191 7.05 4.77 -25.11
N ALA A 192 7.83 4.14 -25.99
CA ALA A 192 7.41 3.90 -27.38
C ALA A 192 6.24 2.93 -27.46
N ALA A 193 6.23 1.88 -26.63
CA ALA A 193 5.12 0.96 -26.52
C ALA A 193 3.85 1.65 -25.99
N VAL A 194 3.98 2.57 -25.01
CA VAL A 194 2.85 3.39 -24.56
C VAL A 194 2.30 4.25 -25.69
N GLU A 195 3.15 4.98 -26.43
CA GLU A 195 2.72 5.84 -27.54
C GLU A 195 2.04 5.03 -28.64
N ALA A 196 2.58 3.87 -29.00
CA ALA A 196 1.99 2.97 -30.00
C ALA A 196 0.63 2.37 -29.58
N ALA A 197 0.38 2.23 -28.27
CA ALA A 197 -0.86 1.71 -27.72
C ALA A 197 -1.99 2.76 -27.63
N ILE A 198 -1.69 4.04 -27.86
CA ILE A 198 -2.70 5.10 -27.80
C ILE A 198 -3.65 4.98 -29.02
N THR A 199 -4.94 4.85 -28.76
CA THR A 199 -6.02 4.80 -29.74
C THR A 199 -6.97 5.99 -29.54
N PRO A 200 -7.91 6.24 -30.47
CA PRO A 200 -8.98 7.22 -30.26
C PRO A 200 -9.88 6.92 -29.06
N LYS A 201 -9.83 5.69 -28.51
CA LYS A 201 -10.59 5.27 -27.33
C LYS A 201 -9.77 5.40 -26.01
N THR A 202 -8.48 5.65 -26.09
CA THR A 202 -7.63 5.77 -24.90
C THR A 202 -8.01 7.01 -24.10
N VAL A 203 -8.12 6.86 -22.77
CA VAL A 203 -8.51 7.94 -21.84
C VAL A 203 -7.48 8.20 -20.77
N ALA A 204 -6.69 7.20 -20.39
CA ALA A 204 -5.72 7.31 -19.31
C ALA A 204 -4.54 6.33 -19.48
N VAL A 205 -3.46 6.65 -18.78
CA VAL A 205 -2.37 5.71 -18.45
C VAL A 205 -2.37 5.54 -16.93
N GLN A 206 -2.40 4.31 -16.42
CA GLN A 206 -2.32 4.00 -14.99
C GLN A 206 -1.06 3.19 -14.70
N ILE A 207 -0.23 3.68 -13.79
CA ILE A 207 1.05 3.05 -13.42
C ILE A 207 1.36 3.11 -11.92
N GLU A 208 2.26 2.24 -11.48
CA GLU A 208 3.01 2.32 -10.23
C GLU A 208 4.36 3.03 -10.52
N GLY A 209 4.92 3.74 -9.57
CA GLY A 209 6.28 4.26 -9.70
C GLY A 209 7.32 3.18 -9.48
N ILE A 210 7.01 2.22 -8.60
CA ILE A 210 7.81 1.02 -8.37
C ILE A 210 6.86 -0.17 -8.34
N GLN A 211 7.01 -1.10 -9.28
CA GLN A 211 6.24 -2.33 -9.35
C GLN A 211 6.65 -3.29 -8.22
N GLY A 212 6.06 -3.13 -7.05
CA GLY A 212 6.43 -3.93 -5.88
C GLY A 212 6.18 -5.43 -6.07
N GLU A 213 4.99 -5.83 -6.52
CA GLU A 213 4.64 -7.23 -6.79
C GLU A 213 5.37 -7.77 -8.03
N GLY A 214 5.67 -6.91 -8.99
CA GLY A 214 6.38 -7.23 -10.23
C GLY A 214 7.88 -7.46 -10.07
N GLY A 215 8.46 -7.40 -8.85
CA GLY A 215 9.88 -7.67 -8.61
C GLY A 215 10.72 -6.43 -8.29
N VAL A 216 10.10 -5.39 -7.75
CA VAL A 216 10.71 -4.13 -7.30
C VAL A 216 11.45 -3.42 -8.44
N TYR A 217 10.77 -3.26 -9.57
CA TYR A 217 11.28 -2.47 -10.70
C TYR A 217 10.81 -1.02 -10.58
N SER A 218 11.75 -0.09 -10.54
CA SER A 218 11.46 1.35 -10.53
C SER A 218 11.25 1.88 -11.95
N ALA A 219 10.34 2.83 -12.08
CA ALA A 219 10.26 3.67 -13.28
C ALA A 219 11.55 4.46 -13.44
N THR A 220 11.94 4.72 -14.70
CA THR A 220 13.04 5.64 -14.97
C THR A 220 12.55 7.09 -15.00
N PRO A 221 13.40 8.08 -14.70
CA PRO A 221 13.04 9.49 -14.81
C PRO A 221 12.52 9.87 -16.21
N GLU A 222 13.19 9.38 -17.26
CA GLU A 222 12.84 9.63 -18.65
C GLU A 222 11.44 9.06 -18.99
N TYR A 223 11.14 7.86 -18.48
CA TYR A 223 9.82 7.25 -18.67
C TYR A 223 8.72 8.08 -18.01
N LEU A 224 8.92 8.53 -16.76
CA LEU A 224 7.93 9.35 -16.05
C LEU A 224 7.68 10.69 -16.74
N LEU A 225 8.75 11.42 -17.08
CA LEU A 225 8.63 12.71 -17.79
C LEU A 225 8.00 12.53 -19.16
N GLY A 226 8.40 11.47 -19.89
CA GLY A 226 7.81 11.11 -21.18
C GLY A 226 6.32 10.78 -21.08
N LEU A 227 5.89 9.99 -20.07
CA LEU A 227 4.48 9.69 -19.81
C LEU A 227 3.68 10.97 -19.54
N ARG A 228 4.24 11.91 -18.75
CA ARG A 228 3.55 13.19 -18.50
C ARG A 228 3.39 13.99 -19.80
N ALA A 229 4.42 14.05 -20.62
CA ALA A 229 4.35 14.73 -21.92
C ALA A 229 3.36 14.07 -22.89
N LEU A 230 3.36 12.73 -23.01
CA LEU A 230 2.42 11.99 -23.85
C LEU A 230 0.97 12.18 -23.39
N THR A 231 0.71 12.08 -22.08
CA THR A 231 -0.65 12.22 -21.56
C THR A 231 -1.18 13.64 -21.76
N GLN A 232 -0.32 14.67 -21.64
CA GLN A 232 -0.69 16.05 -21.97
C GLN A 232 -0.96 16.23 -23.48
N LYS A 233 -0.07 15.74 -24.36
CA LYS A 233 -0.19 15.81 -25.82
C LYS A 233 -1.51 15.22 -26.33
N HIS A 234 -1.94 14.10 -25.74
CA HIS A 234 -3.12 13.35 -26.19
C HIS A 234 -4.37 13.60 -25.32
N ASN A 235 -4.32 14.54 -24.37
CA ASN A 235 -5.40 14.83 -23.42
C ASN A 235 -5.89 13.55 -22.70
N LEU A 236 -4.94 12.78 -22.14
CA LEU A 236 -5.15 11.60 -21.33
C LEU A 236 -4.90 11.94 -19.86
N LEU A 237 -5.54 11.20 -18.95
CA LEU A 237 -5.19 11.27 -17.53
C LEU A 237 -3.95 10.40 -17.24
N LEU A 238 -3.06 10.92 -16.41
CA LEU A 238 -2.00 10.13 -15.77
C LEU A 238 -2.46 9.73 -14.38
N LEU A 239 -2.81 8.46 -14.20
CA LEU A 239 -3.32 7.88 -12.97
C LEU A 239 -2.18 7.14 -12.23
N TRP A 240 -1.97 7.48 -10.96
CA TRP A 240 -0.87 6.99 -10.17
C TRP A 240 -1.34 6.01 -9.10
N ASP A 241 -0.86 4.80 -9.15
CA ASP A 241 -1.06 3.82 -8.08
C ASP A 241 0.07 3.93 -7.05
N GLY A 242 -0.12 4.79 -6.05
CA GLY A 242 0.78 4.98 -4.92
C GLY A 242 0.46 4.10 -3.70
N VAL A 243 -0.29 3.01 -3.89
CA VAL A 243 -0.79 2.17 -2.79
C VAL A 243 0.35 1.47 -2.04
N GLN A 244 1.41 1.02 -2.73
CA GLN A 244 2.52 0.33 -2.08
C GLN A 244 3.76 1.21 -1.95
N ASP A 245 4.09 1.99 -2.94
CA ASP A 245 5.32 2.75 -3.06
C ASP A 245 5.21 4.21 -2.61
N GLY A 246 3.98 4.70 -2.39
CA GLY A 246 3.68 6.01 -1.84
C GLY A 246 3.69 6.08 -0.31
N PHE A 247 3.19 7.17 0.21
CA PHE A 247 3.07 7.46 1.64
C PHE A 247 4.38 7.24 2.42
N PHE A 248 5.42 7.97 2.00
CA PHE A 248 6.76 7.97 2.58
C PHE A 248 7.54 6.66 2.47
N ARG A 249 7.01 5.61 1.82
CA ARG A 249 7.68 4.31 1.69
C ARG A 249 9.08 4.40 1.07
N THR A 250 9.26 5.29 0.11
CA THR A 250 10.55 5.52 -0.57
C THR A 250 11.37 6.65 0.04
N GLY A 251 10.91 7.26 1.15
CA GLY A 251 11.52 8.43 1.78
C GLY A 251 11.10 9.75 1.11
N ARG A 252 9.94 9.77 0.46
CA ARG A 252 9.19 10.93 -0.04
C ARG A 252 7.70 10.63 0.05
N TRP A 253 6.87 11.68 -0.01
CA TRP A 253 5.41 11.52 0.02
C TRP A 253 4.91 10.53 -1.02
N GLN A 254 5.39 10.65 -2.28
CA GLN A 254 5.11 9.70 -3.34
C GLN A 254 6.43 9.25 -4.00
N SER A 255 6.44 8.06 -4.58
CA SER A 255 7.62 7.47 -5.18
C SER A 255 8.15 8.26 -6.38
N TYR A 256 7.30 8.94 -7.15
CA TYR A 256 7.76 9.79 -8.26
C TYR A 256 8.64 10.95 -7.76
N GLU A 257 8.39 11.49 -6.58
CA GLU A 257 9.23 12.54 -5.99
C GLU A 257 10.65 12.03 -5.71
N ARG A 258 10.76 10.77 -5.25
CA ARG A 258 12.05 10.13 -5.03
C ARG A 258 12.77 9.79 -6.33
N ILE A 259 12.03 9.27 -7.32
CA ILE A 259 12.58 8.90 -8.62
C ILE A 259 13.10 10.13 -9.36
N LEU A 260 12.40 11.25 -9.27
CA LEU A 260 12.70 12.50 -9.98
C LEU A 260 13.50 13.52 -9.16
N GLU A 261 13.93 13.19 -7.95
CA GLU A 261 14.53 14.12 -6.97
C GLU A 261 15.68 14.98 -7.53
N HIS A 262 16.48 14.41 -8.42
CA HIS A 262 17.64 15.10 -9.04
C HIS A 262 17.49 15.27 -10.54
N THR A 263 16.29 15.13 -11.07
CA THR A 263 16.03 15.19 -12.51
C THR A 263 15.51 16.58 -12.90
N PRO A 264 16.12 17.24 -13.90
CA PRO A 264 15.60 18.51 -14.42
C PRO A 264 14.14 18.37 -14.84
N GLY A 265 13.28 19.30 -14.38
CA GLY A 265 11.82 19.25 -14.61
C GLY A 265 11.07 18.27 -13.72
N GLY A 266 11.74 17.48 -12.89
CA GLY A 266 11.10 16.51 -11.98
C GLY A 266 10.26 17.16 -10.91
N GLY A 267 10.61 18.37 -10.45
CA GLY A 267 9.84 19.11 -9.44
C GLY A 267 8.44 19.51 -9.88
N ASP A 268 8.21 19.62 -11.19
CA ASP A 268 6.91 20.00 -11.78
C ASP A 268 6.04 18.78 -12.13
N PHE A 269 6.59 17.57 -12.01
CA PHE A 269 5.85 16.35 -12.30
C PHE A 269 4.71 16.16 -11.29
N ARG A 270 3.51 16.01 -11.78
CA ARG A 270 2.31 15.66 -10.97
C ARG A 270 1.39 14.77 -11.78
N PRO A 271 0.93 13.64 -11.24
CA PRO A 271 -0.19 12.87 -11.79
C PRO A 271 -1.49 13.67 -11.75
N ASP A 272 -2.52 13.19 -12.45
CA ASP A 272 -3.85 13.79 -12.42
C ASP A 272 -4.72 13.21 -11.30
N ALA A 273 -4.41 11.98 -10.84
CA ALA A 273 -4.98 11.41 -9.63
C ALA A 273 -4.03 10.37 -9.01
N ILE A 274 -4.09 10.18 -7.70
CA ILE A 274 -3.23 9.27 -6.94
C ILE A 274 -4.07 8.40 -6.02
N ALA A 275 -3.97 7.08 -6.16
CA ALA A 275 -4.51 6.11 -5.21
C ALA A 275 -3.54 5.87 -4.05
N MET A 276 -4.05 5.81 -2.84
CA MET A 276 -3.31 5.59 -1.59
C MET A 276 -4.05 4.59 -0.70
N ALA A 277 -3.32 3.77 0.03
CA ALA A 277 -3.84 2.88 1.09
C ALA A 277 -2.69 2.40 1.97
N LYS A 278 -2.69 1.14 2.41
CA LYS A 278 -1.59 0.47 3.15
C LYS A 278 -0.98 1.36 4.25
N SER A 279 0.19 1.94 3.99
CA SER A 279 0.91 2.82 4.94
C SER A 279 0.06 3.97 5.47
N LEU A 280 -0.93 4.46 4.72
CA LEU A 280 -1.85 5.53 5.13
C LEU A 280 -2.57 5.19 6.44
N GLY A 281 -2.95 3.93 6.64
CA GLY A 281 -3.67 3.47 7.83
C GLY A 281 -2.79 2.77 8.87
N ALA A 282 -1.52 2.46 8.56
CA ALA A 282 -0.58 1.75 9.43
C ALA A 282 -1.17 0.49 10.11
N GLY A 283 -1.99 -0.27 9.37
CA GLY A 283 -2.70 -1.46 9.87
C GLY A 283 -4.22 -1.30 9.96
N TYR A 284 -4.74 -0.08 10.03
CA TYR A 284 -6.17 0.19 9.97
C TYR A 284 -6.66 0.31 8.52
N PRO A 285 -7.79 -0.32 8.13
CA PRO A 285 -8.31 -0.26 6.76
C PRO A 285 -8.74 1.15 6.36
N ILE A 286 -8.03 1.75 5.42
CA ILE A 286 -8.36 3.02 4.76
C ILE A 286 -7.70 3.08 3.39
N GLY A 287 -8.40 3.66 2.42
CA GLY A 287 -7.88 4.08 1.14
C GLY A 287 -8.30 5.51 0.83
N ALA A 288 -7.59 6.15 -0.06
CA ALA A 288 -7.89 7.49 -0.53
C ALA A 288 -7.51 7.67 -2.00
N VAL A 289 -8.21 8.55 -2.69
CA VAL A 289 -7.82 9.03 -4.02
C VAL A 289 -7.78 10.54 -3.98
N TRP A 290 -6.58 11.10 -4.17
CA TRP A 290 -6.44 12.51 -4.47
C TRP A 290 -6.65 12.74 -5.96
N ILE A 291 -7.46 13.74 -6.32
CA ILE A 291 -7.77 14.11 -7.70
C ILE A 291 -7.42 15.58 -7.87
N ARG A 292 -6.51 15.85 -8.81
CA ARG A 292 -5.99 17.19 -9.10
C ARG A 292 -7.06 18.10 -9.72
N GLU A 293 -7.02 19.39 -9.43
CA GLU A 293 -7.71 20.38 -10.26
C GLU A 293 -7.10 20.40 -11.69
N PRO A 294 -7.91 20.50 -12.79
CA PRO A 294 -9.37 20.74 -12.82
C PRO A 294 -10.24 19.48 -12.77
N TYR A 295 -9.67 18.27 -12.56
CA TYR A 295 -10.41 17.00 -12.63
C TYR A 295 -11.18 16.65 -11.35
N ALA A 296 -10.98 17.43 -10.28
CA ALA A 296 -11.55 17.20 -8.95
C ALA A 296 -13.10 17.17 -8.92
N ASN A 297 -13.75 17.73 -9.94
CA ASN A 297 -15.20 17.77 -10.06
C ASN A 297 -15.77 16.80 -11.12
N VAL A 298 -14.96 15.88 -11.66
CA VAL A 298 -15.44 14.83 -12.59
C VAL A 298 -16.42 13.90 -11.87
N PHE A 299 -16.17 13.56 -10.62
CA PHE A 299 -17.18 12.91 -9.79
C PHE A 299 -18.18 13.96 -9.27
N THR A 300 -19.46 13.65 -9.45
CA THR A 300 -20.59 14.46 -8.99
C THR A 300 -21.42 13.66 -7.98
N PRO A 301 -22.28 14.28 -7.17
CA PRO A 301 -23.17 13.55 -6.27
C PRO A 301 -23.88 12.38 -6.95
N GLY A 302 -23.83 11.20 -6.33
CA GLY A 302 -24.42 9.96 -6.85
C GLY A 302 -23.58 9.20 -7.88
N SER A 303 -22.46 9.76 -8.40
CA SER A 303 -21.66 9.08 -9.43
C SER A 303 -20.69 8.03 -8.89
N HIS A 304 -20.28 8.15 -7.65
CA HIS A 304 -19.41 7.21 -6.92
C HIS A 304 -19.67 7.32 -5.43
N GLY A 305 -19.38 6.24 -4.67
CA GLY A 305 -19.62 6.24 -3.24
C GLY A 305 -19.07 5.00 -2.55
N THR A 306 -19.07 5.05 -1.23
CA THR A 306 -18.66 3.98 -0.33
C THR A 306 -19.41 4.12 0.98
N THR A 307 -19.74 3.01 1.64
CA THR A 307 -20.41 3.04 2.94
C THR A 307 -19.46 3.46 4.06
N TYR A 308 -18.27 2.88 4.12
CA TYR A 308 -17.34 3.03 5.26
C TYR A 308 -16.19 3.99 4.97
N GLY A 309 -15.89 4.29 3.71
CA GLY A 309 -14.76 5.14 3.33
C GLY A 309 -14.88 6.54 3.94
N GLY A 310 -13.80 7.03 4.55
CA GLY A 310 -13.79 8.31 5.23
C GLY A 310 -14.48 8.32 6.60
N SER A 311 -14.68 7.16 7.24
CA SER A 311 -15.26 7.10 8.59
C SER A 311 -14.40 7.92 9.58
N PRO A 312 -15.02 8.53 10.61
CA PRO A 312 -14.30 9.32 11.61
C PRO A 312 -13.10 8.58 12.21
N LEU A 313 -13.28 7.31 12.58
CA LEU A 313 -12.22 6.50 13.17
C LEU A 313 -11.06 6.27 12.20
N ALA A 314 -11.34 5.89 10.95
CA ALA A 314 -10.31 5.65 9.95
C ALA A 314 -9.51 6.93 9.63
N CYS A 315 -10.18 8.06 9.50
CA CYS A 315 -9.54 9.34 9.22
C CYS A 315 -8.71 9.85 10.41
N ALA A 316 -9.20 9.68 11.64
CA ALA A 316 -8.43 10.02 12.84
C ALA A 316 -7.13 9.19 12.94
N VAL A 317 -7.21 7.89 12.65
CA VAL A 317 -6.02 7.00 12.60
C VAL A 317 -5.04 7.47 11.53
N ALA A 318 -5.50 7.73 10.32
CA ALA A 318 -4.62 8.16 9.23
C ALA A 318 -3.94 9.51 9.51
N LEU A 319 -4.65 10.46 10.11
CA LEU A 319 -4.04 11.71 10.59
C LEU A 319 -2.98 11.47 11.64
N THR A 320 -3.25 10.59 12.61
CA THR A 320 -2.25 10.20 13.62
C THR A 320 -1.00 9.59 12.96
N VAL A 321 -1.17 8.77 11.92
CA VAL A 321 -0.01 8.22 11.16
C VAL A 321 0.81 9.35 10.55
N MET A 322 0.17 10.33 9.88
CA MET A 322 0.87 11.48 9.29
C MET A 322 1.59 12.32 10.34
N ASP A 323 0.98 12.52 11.51
CA ASP A 323 1.57 13.29 12.61
C ASP A 323 2.80 12.58 13.21
N VAL A 324 2.73 11.25 13.37
CA VAL A 324 3.88 10.43 13.82
C VAL A 324 5.01 10.47 12.79
N VAL A 325 4.70 10.30 11.50
CA VAL A 325 5.71 10.38 10.44
C VAL A 325 6.44 11.72 10.48
N ALA A 326 5.73 12.82 10.66
CA ALA A 326 6.31 14.16 10.72
C ALA A 326 7.12 14.38 12.00
N SER A 327 6.53 14.07 13.17
CA SER A 327 7.16 14.35 14.48
C SER A 327 8.39 13.49 14.76
N GLU A 328 8.40 12.25 14.29
CA GLU A 328 9.54 11.32 14.42
C GLU A 328 10.50 11.37 13.22
N LYS A 329 10.27 12.26 12.25
CA LYS A 329 11.09 12.41 11.02
C LYS A 329 11.27 11.10 10.25
N LEU A 330 10.20 10.33 10.14
CA LEU A 330 10.28 8.97 9.57
C LEU A 330 10.55 8.96 8.07
N GLU A 331 10.26 10.03 7.35
CA GLU A 331 10.68 10.22 5.95
C GLU A 331 12.20 10.18 5.82
N GLU A 332 12.92 10.91 6.66
CA GLU A 332 14.38 10.91 6.70
C GLU A 332 14.92 9.57 7.19
N ASN A 333 14.33 9.03 8.26
CA ASN A 333 14.75 7.74 8.83
C ASN A 333 14.71 6.63 7.78
N ILE A 334 13.58 6.45 7.10
CA ILE A 334 13.46 5.34 6.13
C ILE A 334 14.37 5.51 4.91
N ARG A 335 14.71 6.74 4.55
CA ARG A 335 15.70 7.01 3.51
C ARG A 335 17.09 6.54 3.95
N LEU A 336 17.53 6.93 5.16
CA LEU A 336 18.81 6.52 5.71
C LEU A 336 18.90 5.00 5.92
N ARG A 337 17.87 4.41 6.55
CA ARG A 337 17.84 2.95 6.80
C ARG A 337 17.77 2.17 5.48
N GLY A 338 17.03 2.67 4.49
CA GLY A 338 16.97 2.07 3.16
C GLY A 338 18.33 2.02 2.46
N GLU A 339 19.12 3.10 2.54
CA GLU A 339 20.49 3.16 1.99
C GLU A 339 21.42 2.17 2.73
N GLU A 340 21.27 2.02 4.05
CA GLU A 340 22.02 1.03 4.82
C GLU A 340 21.66 -0.40 4.43
N ILE A 341 20.37 -0.72 4.32
CA ILE A 341 19.91 -2.04 3.86
C ILE A 341 20.48 -2.32 2.47
N LYS A 342 20.29 -1.38 1.54
CA LYS A 342 20.71 -1.55 0.15
C LYS A 342 22.21 -1.79 0.05
N ARG A 343 23.04 -0.97 0.70
CA ARG A 343 24.50 -1.10 0.73
C ARG A 343 24.94 -2.43 1.34
N GLY A 344 24.32 -2.84 2.46
CA GLY A 344 24.61 -4.12 3.09
C GLY A 344 24.28 -5.32 2.21
N LEU A 345 23.15 -5.28 1.49
CA LEU A 345 22.76 -6.33 0.54
C LEU A 345 23.61 -6.32 -0.73
N GLU A 346 23.98 -5.15 -1.27
CA GLU A 346 24.86 -5.02 -2.43
C GLU A 346 26.25 -5.63 -2.19
N ALA A 347 26.74 -5.58 -0.94
CA ALA A 347 28.01 -6.23 -0.57
C ALA A 347 27.93 -7.77 -0.65
N LEU A 348 26.73 -8.36 -0.66
CA LEU A 348 26.53 -9.80 -0.76
C LEU A 348 26.24 -10.27 -2.20
N VAL A 349 26.10 -9.36 -3.17
CA VAL A 349 25.86 -9.71 -4.58
C VAL A 349 26.99 -10.54 -5.15
N GLY A 350 26.64 -11.56 -5.91
CA GLY A 350 27.59 -12.56 -6.44
C GLY A 350 27.97 -13.66 -5.44
N THR A 351 27.44 -13.60 -4.23
CA THR A 351 27.63 -14.65 -3.20
C THR A 351 26.27 -15.15 -2.73
N ARG A 352 26.24 -16.32 -2.07
CA ARG A 352 25.04 -16.84 -1.37
C ARG A 352 23.77 -16.94 -2.24
N GLY A 353 23.90 -16.98 -3.56
CA GLY A 353 22.77 -16.98 -4.47
C GLY A 353 22.07 -15.61 -4.60
N ILE A 354 22.70 -14.52 -4.18
CA ILE A 354 22.20 -13.16 -4.35
C ILE A 354 22.71 -12.61 -5.68
N GLU A 355 21.80 -12.21 -6.59
CA GLU A 355 22.12 -11.79 -7.95
C GLU A 355 22.09 -10.26 -8.12
N ALA A 356 21.16 -9.59 -7.46
CA ALA A 356 21.02 -8.13 -7.55
C ALA A 356 20.22 -7.56 -6.39
N VAL A 357 20.31 -6.22 -6.21
CA VAL A 357 19.49 -5.45 -5.28
C VAL A 357 18.78 -4.33 -6.05
N ARG A 358 17.48 -4.14 -5.81
CA ARG A 358 16.65 -3.13 -6.47
C ARG A 358 15.91 -2.27 -5.47
N GLY A 359 15.34 -1.15 -5.95
CA GLY A 359 14.46 -0.30 -5.15
C GLY A 359 15.20 0.78 -4.36
N CYS A 360 14.46 1.47 -3.48
CA CYS A 360 14.97 2.58 -2.67
C CYS A 360 14.10 2.80 -1.42
N GLY A 361 14.67 3.51 -0.44
CA GLY A 361 13.99 3.73 0.84
C GLY A 361 13.60 2.41 1.50
N GLY A 362 12.38 2.31 1.98
CA GLY A 362 11.83 1.09 2.59
C GLY A 362 11.16 0.13 1.61
N LEU A 363 11.45 0.19 0.33
CA LEU A 363 10.98 -0.76 -0.69
C LEU A 363 12.17 -1.34 -1.43
N ILE A 364 12.72 -2.43 -0.93
CA ILE A 364 13.94 -3.06 -1.41
C ILE A 364 13.64 -4.48 -1.89
N GLY A 365 14.13 -4.82 -3.06
CA GLY A 365 14.07 -6.14 -3.68
C GLY A 365 15.45 -6.79 -3.71
N LEU A 366 15.56 -7.95 -3.09
CA LEU A 366 16.71 -8.84 -3.16
C LEU A 366 16.44 -9.91 -4.22
N VAL A 367 17.15 -9.86 -5.34
CA VAL A 367 17.05 -10.86 -6.40
C VAL A 367 17.91 -12.07 -6.03
N VAL A 368 17.30 -13.26 -6.04
CA VAL A 368 17.94 -14.49 -5.59
C VAL A 368 17.91 -15.56 -6.67
N ALA A 369 18.92 -16.40 -6.71
CA ALA A 369 18.95 -17.61 -7.53
C ALA A 369 17.94 -18.64 -6.98
N GLY A 370 17.12 -19.21 -7.84
CA GLY A 370 16.18 -20.25 -7.46
C GLY A 370 14.83 -19.75 -6.93
N GLU A 371 14.12 -20.62 -6.22
CA GLU A 371 12.74 -20.33 -5.77
C GLU A 371 12.70 -19.39 -4.57
N THR A 372 12.02 -18.25 -4.73
CA THR A 372 11.81 -17.26 -3.67
C THR A 372 11.14 -17.83 -2.42
N SER A 373 10.24 -18.81 -2.59
CA SER A 373 9.54 -19.48 -1.49
C SER A 373 10.49 -20.17 -0.53
N LEU A 374 11.54 -20.82 -1.04
CA LEU A 374 12.57 -21.47 -0.23
C LEU A 374 13.42 -20.46 0.54
N VAL A 375 13.80 -19.34 -0.11
CA VAL A 375 14.56 -18.27 0.54
C VAL A 375 13.74 -17.62 1.65
N VAL A 376 12.47 -17.29 1.39
CA VAL A 376 11.54 -16.74 2.40
C VAL A 376 11.40 -17.71 3.59
N SER A 377 11.28 -19.01 3.33
CA SER A 377 11.19 -20.02 4.38
C SER A 377 12.46 -20.09 5.24
N LYS A 378 13.66 -20.09 4.62
CA LYS A 378 14.95 -20.08 5.34
C LYS A 378 15.10 -18.83 6.22
N LEU A 379 14.75 -17.66 5.69
CA LEU A 379 14.82 -16.39 6.44
C LEU A 379 13.81 -16.40 7.61
N ALA A 380 12.60 -16.91 7.41
CA ALA A 380 11.63 -17.07 8.49
C ALA A 380 12.16 -18.04 9.57
N GLN A 381 12.77 -19.18 9.17
CA GLN A 381 13.42 -20.09 10.11
C GLN A 381 14.59 -19.44 10.86
N ALA A 382 15.26 -18.46 10.27
CA ALA A 382 16.30 -17.67 10.92
C ALA A 382 15.77 -16.47 11.76
N GLY A 383 14.44 -16.24 11.80
CA GLY A 383 13.80 -15.19 12.60
C GLY A 383 13.57 -13.87 11.86
N LEU A 384 13.58 -13.87 10.52
CA LEU A 384 13.32 -12.69 9.68
C LEU A 384 12.11 -12.92 8.77
N ILE A 385 11.11 -12.08 8.88
CA ILE A 385 9.95 -12.09 7.97
C ILE A 385 10.20 -11.15 6.80
N VAL A 386 10.10 -11.68 5.59
CA VAL A 386 10.20 -10.98 4.30
C VAL A 386 9.08 -11.45 3.38
N ILE A 387 8.86 -10.74 2.26
CA ILE A 387 7.73 -11.01 1.36
C ILE A 387 8.25 -11.43 -0.03
N PRO A 388 7.74 -12.51 -0.63
CA PRO A 388 8.10 -12.87 -1.99
C PRO A 388 7.49 -11.89 -3.01
N ALA A 389 8.14 -11.75 -4.16
CA ALA A 389 7.63 -11.04 -5.34
C ALA A 389 7.98 -11.82 -6.62
N ALA A 390 7.50 -11.34 -7.77
CA ALA A 390 7.84 -11.93 -9.06
C ALA A 390 9.35 -11.80 -9.39
N HIS A 391 9.78 -12.50 -10.44
CA HIS A 391 11.16 -12.44 -10.96
C HIS A 391 12.22 -12.71 -9.88
N ASN A 392 12.04 -13.82 -9.15
CA ASN A 392 12.97 -14.33 -8.12
C ASN A 392 13.35 -13.25 -7.08
N THR A 393 12.42 -12.40 -6.71
CA THR A 393 12.68 -11.28 -5.80
C THR A 393 12.07 -11.52 -4.43
N VAL A 394 12.86 -11.32 -3.39
CA VAL A 394 12.42 -11.22 -1.99
C VAL A 394 12.37 -9.76 -1.61
N ARG A 395 11.22 -9.28 -1.11
CA ARG A 395 11.03 -7.87 -0.70
C ARG A 395 11.31 -7.67 0.78
N LEU A 396 12.07 -6.62 1.06
CA LEU A 396 12.19 -6.02 2.38
C LEU A 396 11.37 -4.73 2.39
N LEU A 397 10.38 -4.69 3.27
CA LEU A 397 9.40 -3.61 3.41
C LEU A 397 9.34 -3.17 4.90
N PRO A 398 10.46 -2.78 5.52
CA PRO A 398 10.50 -2.49 6.94
C PRO A 398 9.50 -1.39 7.33
N PRO A 399 9.00 -1.34 8.57
CA PRO A 399 8.33 -0.16 9.09
C PRO A 399 9.19 1.08 8.93
N LEU A 400 8.57 2.26 8.75
CA LEU A 400 9.29 3.53 8.53
C LEU A 400 10.19 3.92 9.71
N ASN A 401 9.85 3.44 10.91
CA ASN A 401 10.59 3.67 12.16
C ASN A 401 11.57 2.54 12.52
N VAL A 402 11.98 1.73 11.53
CA VAL A 402 13.04 0.72 11.73
C VAL A 402 14.34 1.40 12.18
N THR A 403 15.06 0.79 13.13
CA THR A 403 16.30 1.35 13.67
C THR A 403 17.54 0.81 12.94
N ALA A 404 18.70 1.44 13.16
CA ALA A 404 19.98 0.98 12.62
C ALA A 404 20.36 -0.41 13.14
N GLU A 405 20.09 -0.68 14.41
CA GLU A 405 20.36 -1.97 15.05
C GLU A 405 19.51 -3.08 14.43
N GLU A 406 18.24 -2.79 14.13
CA GLU A 406 17.33 -3.73 13.49
C GLU A 406 17.70 -3.96 12.02
N VAL A 407 18.22 -2.95 11.32
CA VAL A 407 18.82 -3.12 9.99
C VAL A 407 20.03 -4.02 10.05
N ALA A 408 20.95 -3.78 10.99
CA ALA A 408 22.12 -4.64 11.18
C ALA A 408 21.74 -6.08 11.56
N GLU A 409 20.70 -6.27 12.39
CA GLU A 409 20.14 -7.58 12.71
C GLU A 409 19.63 -8.29 11.45
N ALA A 410 18.83 -7.61 10.62
CA ALA A 410 18.30 -8.17 9.38
C ALA A 410 19.40 -8.59 8.40
N LEU A 411 20.40 -7.73 8.18
CA LEU A 411 21.53 -8.02 7.30
C LEU A 411 22.33 -9.24 7.80
N ARG A 412 22.61 -9.32 9.09
CA ARG A 412 23.29 -10.47 9.69
C ARG A 412 22.48 -11.76 9.52
N ILE A 413 21.15 -11.71 9.72
CA ILE A 413 20.29 -12.89 9.51
C ILE A 413 20.35 -13.32 8.04
N ILE A 414 20.25 -12.39 7.09
CA ILE A 414 20.32 -12.69 5.65
C ILE A 414 21.67 -13.32 5.31
N GLU A 415 22.76 -12.73 5.79
CA GLU A 415 24.11 -13.24 5.56
C GLU A 415 24.33 -14.66 6.11
N GLN A 416 23.76 -14.98 7.26
CA GLN A 416 23.92 -16.30 7.90
C GLN A 416 22.99 -17.37 7.33
N ALA A 417 21.81 -16.99 6.82
CA ALA A 417 20.79 -17.95 6.37
C ALA A 417 20.92 -18.31 4.89
N LEU A 418 21.50 -17.44 4.08
CA LEU A 418 21.73 -17.69 2.65
C LEU A 418 23.17 -18.09 2.36
#